data_302a93ba4880570e27675ee71c157936
#
_entry.id   302a93ba4880570e27675ee71c157936
#
_cell.length_a   1.000
_cell.length_b   1.000
_cell.length_c   1.000
_cell.angle_alpha   90.00
_cell.angle_beta   90.00
_cell.angle_gamma   90.00
#
_symmetry.space_group_name_H-M   'P 1'
#
loop_
_entity.id
_entity.type
_entity.pdbx_description
1 polymer ?
#
loop_
_entity_poly.entity_id
_entity_poly.type
_entity_poly.pdbx_seq_one_letter_code
_entity_poly.pdbx_strand_id
1 'polypeptide(L)'
;SITASLARKKSIYEATVTAKEYVYQSIKKSKNLGKGIKITHKEISKIQKELSHSILDFQNIKNVSKLIPECQTNFVFSKNKPKTIKNVLGISGRLVKSGNNVIQAGELVFGGSQHVATAVIQVSKKFSKIRSAINIKYEPKIITNAKKHKMLVLSYDRNNESKKSKSKENSSISWGISSCLKSNIPDIIYHKGDFGKEPMIIVFGETPAEVVRKIKLIQ
;
A
#
# COMPACT_ATOMS: atom_id res chain seq x y z
N SER A 1 -15.71 7.56 -18.16
CA SER A 1 -16.91 7.31 -18.95
C SER A 1 -18.03 8.28 -18.58
N ILE A 2 -19.04 8.40 -19.42
CA ILE A 2 -20.27 9.19 -19.15
C ILE A 2 -20.89 8.73 -17.84
N THR A 3 -21.13 7.42 -17.68
CA THR A 3 -21.69 6.82 -16.46
C THR A 3 -20.95 7.21 -15.18
N ALA A 4 -19.61 7.19 -15.21
CA ALA A 4 -18.81 7.58 -14.05
C ALA A 4 -18.94 9.07 -13.70
N SER A 5 -19.17 9.92 -14.69
CA SER A 5 -19.41 11.35 -14.48
C SER A 5 -20.82 11.62 -13.95
N LEU A 6 -21.83 10.90 -14.45
CA LEU A 6 -23.21 10.97 -13.92
C LEU A 6 -23.28 10.48 -12.48
N ALA A 7 -22.59 9.39 -12.12
CA ALA A 7 -22.49 8.91 -10.74
C ALA A 7 -21.84 9.93 -9.77
N ARG A 8 -21.09 10.91 -10.31
CA ARG A 8 -20.55 12.06 -9.57
C ARG A 8 -21.46 13.28 -9.60
N LYS A 9 -22.72 13.11 -9.94
CA LYS A 9 -23.75 14.17 -10.00
C LYS A 9 -23.44 15.28 -11.02
N LYS A 10 -22.66 15.00 -12.08
CA LYS A 10 -22.51 15.93 -13.21
C LYS A 10 -23.73 15.86 -14.10
N SER A 11 -24.08 16.98 -14.75
CA SER A 11 -25.12 17.01 -15.79
C SER A 11 -24.76 16.09 -16.98
N ILE A 12 -25.73 15.69 -17.76
CA ILE A 12 -25.51 14.88 -18.98
C ILE A 12 -24.55 15.60 -19.92
N TYR A 13 -24.69 16.90 -20.09
CA TYR A 13 -23.82 17.72 -20.95
C TYR A 13 -22.36 17.68 -20.45
N GLU A 14 -22.12 17.98 -19.18
CA GLU A 14 -20.78 17.96 -18.59
C GLU A 14 -20.16 16.54 -18.61
N ALA A 15 -20.98 15.52 -18.38
CA ALA A 15 -20.55 14.12 -18.44
C ALA A 15 -20.10 13.74 -19.85
N THR A 16 -20.83 14.18 -20.87
CA THR A 16 -20.52 13.93 -22.27
C THR A 16 -19.27 14.66 -22.73
N VAL A 17 -19.12 15.96 -22.39
CA VAL A 17 -17.93 16.75 -22.69
C VAL A 17 -16.70 16.14 -22.04
N THR A 18 -16.79 15.78 -20.75
CA THR A 18 -15.69 15.13 -20.00
C THR A 18 -15.29 13.80 -20.64
N ALA A 19 -16.25 12.98 -21.04
CA ALA A 19 -15.98 11.69 -21.66
C ALA A 19 -15.34 11.83 -23.06
N LYS A 20 -15.82 12.78 -23.86
CA LYS A 20 -15.26 13.08 -25.19
C LYS A 20 -13.80 13.54 -25.07
N GLU A 21 -13.52 14.47 -24.18
CA GLU A 21 -12.15 14.94 -23.94
C GLU A 21 -11.23 13.81 -23.47
N TYR A 22 -11.69 12.98 -22.54
CA TYR A 22 -10.92 11.81 -22.09
C TYR A 22 -10.56 10.87 -23.25
N VAL A 23 -11.52 10.53 -24.10
CA VAL A 23 -11.29 9.66 -25.28
C VAL A 23 -10.34 10.32 -26.26
N TYR A 24 -10.54 11.61 -26.57
CA TYR A 24 -9.65 12.38 -27.44
C TYR A 24 -8.20 12.37 -26.97
N GLN A 25 -7.97 12.68 -25.68
CA GLN A 25 -6.62 12.66 -25.10
C GLN A 25 -6.02 11.26 -25.08
N SER A 26 -6.84 10.24 -24.85
CA SER A 26 -6.42 8.85 -24.86
C SER A 26 -5.92 8.39 -26.24
N ILE A 27 -6.60 8.83 -27.30
CA ILE A 27 -6.20 8.57 -28.69
C ILE A 27 -4.96 9.41 -29.05
N LYS A 28 -4.96 10.70 -28.73
CA LYS A 28 -3.85 11.61 -29.02
C LYS A 28 -2.52 11.14 -28.40
N LYS A 29 -2.58 10.60 -27.18
CA LYS A 29 -1.41 10.08 -26.46
C LYS A 29 -1.13 8.59 -26.72
N SER A 30 -1.82 7.99 -27.70
CA SER A 30 -1.63 6.58 -28.05
C SER A 30 -0.21 6.29 -28.54
N LYS A 31 0.32 5.11 -28.22
CA LYS A 31 1.67 4.68 -28.59
C LYS A 31 1.62 3.51 -29.58
N ASN A 32 2.52 3.50 -30.55
CA ASN A 32 2.78 2.33 -31.37
C ASN A 32 3.54 1.29 -30.56
N LEU A 33 2.94 0.13 -30.35
CA LEU A 33 3.60 -1.05 -29.79
C LEU A 33 3.58 -2.14 -30.86
N GLY A 34 4.65 -2.21 -31.67
CA GLY A 34 4.76 -3.13 -32.79
C GLY A 34 4.13 -2.60 -34.09
N LYS A 35 3.72 -3.54 -35.01
CA LYS A 35 3.22 -3.24 -36.36
C LYS A 35 1.68 -3.11 -36.43
N GLY A 36 0.99 -3.15 -35.32
CA GLY A 36 -0.49 -3.13 -35.26
C GLY A 36 -1.11 -1.76 -35.02
N ILE A 37 -2.39 -1.77 -34.57
CA ILE A 37 -3.14 -0.57 -34.22
C ILE A 37 -2.55 0.07 -32.97
N LYS A 38 -2.49 1.41 -32.94
CA LYS A 38 -2.04 2.16 -31.75
C LYS A 38 -2.90 1.85 -30.54
N ILE A 39 -2.24 1.53 -29.43
CA ILE A 39 -2.92 1.31 -28.14
C ILE A 39 -3.29 2.66 -27.54
N THR A 40 -4.56 2.85 -27.17
CA THR A 40 -5.02 4.07 -26.50
C THR A 40 -4.33 4.24 -25.14
N HIS A 41 -3.90 5.45 -24.86
CA HIS A 41 -3.24 5.78 -23.59
C HIS A 41 -4.28 5.89 -22.46
N LYS A 42 -4.15 5.04 -21.44
CA LYS A 42 -4.88 5.23 -20.18
C LYS A 42 -4.05 6.21 -19.32
N GLU A 43 -4.65 7.34 -18.95
CA GLU A 43 -3.99 8.26 -18.04
C GLU A 43 -3.82 7.60 -16.67
N ILE A 44 -2.57 7.30 -16.33
CA ILE A 44 -2.21 6.72 -15.03
C ILE A 44 -1.88 7.87 -14.09
N SER A 45 -2.56 7.94 -12.95
CA SER A 45 -2.31 8.98 -11.96
C SER A 45 -0.87 8.93 -11.43
N LYS A 46 -0.33 10.07 -10.98
CA LYS A 46 1.02 10.14 -10.40
C LYS A 46 1.20 9.11 -9.27
N ILE A 47 0.19 8.98 -8.40
CA ILE A 47 0.18 7.99 -7.30
C ILE A 47 0.31 6.56 -7.83
N GLN A 48 -0.40 6.21 -8.90
CA GLN A 48 -0.29 4.88 -9.50
C GLN A 48 1.09 4.63 -10.10
N LYS A 49 1.67 5.62 -10.79
CA LYS A 49 3.02 5.50 -11.37
C LYS A 49 4.06 5.26 -10.29
N GLU A 50 4.05 6.07 -9.24
CA GLU A 50 5.01 5.95 -8.14
C GLU A 50 4.90 4.60 -7.43
N LEU A 51 3.68 4.14 -7.14
CA LEU A 51 3.48 2.84 -6.51
C LEU A 51 3.87 1.68 -7.43
N SER A 52 3.50 1.73 -8.73
CA SER A 52 3.87 0.70 -9.71
C SER A 52 5.38 0.54 -9.85
N HIS A 53 6.12 1.66 -9.97
CA HIS A 53 7.58 1.62 -10.01
C HIS A 53 8.17 0.98 -8.75
N SER A 54 7.68 1.40 -7.59
CA SER A 54 8.20 0.86 -6.33
C SER A 54 7.83 -0.61 -6.09
N ILE A 55 6.72 -1.09 -6.65
CA ILE A 55 6.39 -2.52 -6.64
C ILE A 55 7.43 -3.30 -7.48
N LEU A 56 7.76 -2.82 -8.69
CA LEU A 56 8.79 -3.44 -9.51
C LEU A 56 10.16 -3.43 -8.81
N ASP A 57 10.53 -2.30 -8.18
CA ASP A 57 11.77 -2.21 -7.41
C ASP A 57 11.80 -3.17 -6.22
N PHE A 58 10.65 -3.38 -5.55
CA PHE A 58 10.52 -4.36 -4.47
C PHE A 58 10.65 -5.79 -4.99
N GLN A 59 10.00 -6.12 -6.11
CA GLN A 59 10.08 -7.44 -6.73
C GLN A 59 11.51 -7.80 -7.17
N ASN A 60 12.33 -6.81 -7.52
CA ASN A 60 13.72 -6.98 -7.94
C ASN A 60 14.72 -7.06 -6.76
N ILE A 61 14.26 -6.99 -5.51
CA ILE A 61 15.12 -7.19 -4.33
C ILE A 61 15.59 -8.65 -4.29
N LYS A 62 16.88 -8.86 -4.06
CA LYS A 62 17.45 -10.21 -3.93
C LYS A 62 16.76 -10.97 -2.79
N ASN A 63 16.33 -12.21 -3.04
CA ASN A 63 15.61 -13.06 -2.09
C ASN A 63 14.29 -12.45 -1.57
N VAL A 64 13.66 -11.58 -2.32
CA VAL A 64 12.41 -10.89 -1.93
C VAL A 64 11.30 -11.87 -1.50
N SER A 65 11.27 -13.07 -2.07
CA SER A 65 10.28 -14.11 -1.73
C SER A 65 10.32 -14.52 -0.25
N LYS A 66 11.46 -14.36 0.44
CA LYS A 66 11.61 -14.63 1.87
C LYS A 66 10.94 -13.57 2.75
N LEU A 67 10.69 -12.38 2.19
CA LEU A 67 10.00 -11.28 2.89
C LEU A 67 8.47 -11.39 2.84
N ILE A 68 7.92 -12.31 2.03
CA ILE A 68 6.48 -12.46 1.88
C ILE A 68 5.93 -13.33 3.01
N PRO A 69 4.99 -12.82 3.83
CA PRO A 69 4.32 -13.58 4.88
C PRO A 69 3.32 -14.58 4.29
N GLU A 70 2.79 -15.51 5.10
CA GLU A 70 1.78 -16.47 4.67
C GLU A 70 0.48 -15.76 4.23
N CYS A 71 0.08 -14.69 4.94
CA CYS A 71 -1.06 -13.88 4.57
C CYS A 71 -0.82 -12.98 3.34
N GLN A 72 0.34 -13.10 2.68
CA GLN A 72 0.75 -12.30 1.53
C GLN A 72 1.04 -10.83 1.86
N THR A 73 1.65 -10.13 0.89
CA THR A 73 2.06 -8.72 1.04
C THR A 73 1.11 -7.79 0.30
N ASN A 74 0.77 -6.67 0.90
CA ASN A 74 0.19 -5.53 0.18
C ASN A 74 1.08 -4.30 0.33
N PHE A 75 1.24 -3.57 -0.75
CA PHE A 75 1.98 -2.32 -0.80
C PHE A 75 1.01 -1.20 -1.15
N VAL A 76 0.98 -0.18 -0.32
CA VAL A 76 -0.02 0.89 -0.44
C VAL A 76 0.61 2.28 -0.51
N PHE A 77 -0.11 3.17 -1.20
CA PHE A 77 0.21 4.60 -1.25
C PHE A 77 -1.07 5.44 -1.17
N SER A 78 -1.15 6.36 -0.23
CA SER A 78 -2.35 7.14 0.01
C SER A 78 -2.33 8.49 -0.69
N LYS A 79 -3.53 9.05 -0.93
CA LYS A 79 -3.73 10.48 -1.16
C LYS A 79 -3.30 11.27 0.08
N ASN A 80 -3.13 12.57 -0.06
CA ASN A 80 -2.87 13.44 1.08
C ASN A 80 -4.02 13.36 2.10
N LYS A 81 -3.67 13.25 3.41
CA LYS A 81 -4.63 13.20 4.53
C LYS A 81 -5.76 12.18 4.30
N PRO A 82 -5.44 10.88 4.15
CA PRO A 82 -6.43 9.85 3.87
C PRO A 82 -7.38 9.69 5.07
N LYS A 83 -8.69 9.69 4.82
CA LYS A 83 -9.72 9.49 5.84
C LYS A 83 -10.29 8.07 5.84
N THR A 84 -10.31 7.45 4.66
CA THR A 84 -10.87 6.10 4.46
C THR A 84 -9.96 5.28 3.57
N ILE A 85 -10.14 3.96 3.56
CA ILE A 85 -9.40 3.04 2.69
C ILE A 85 -9.55 3.40 1.20
N LYS A 86 -10.67 4.02 0.79
CA LYS A 86 -10.90 4.51 -0.58
C LYS A 86 -9.97 5.68 -0.96
N ASN A 87 -9.21 6.22 -0.03
CA ASN A 87 -8.18 7.23 -0.29
C ASN A 87 -6.77 6.60 -0.41
N VAL A 88 -6.66 5.28 -0.25
CA VAL A 88 -5.41 4.53 -0.26
C VAL A 88 -5.40 3.58 -1.44
N LEU A 89 -4.40 3.74 -2.32
CA LEU A 89 -4.15 2.84 -3.44
C LEU A 89 -3.42 1.61 -2.93
N GLY A 90 -3.85 0.43 -3.33
CA GLY A 90 -3.23 -0.84 -2.99
C GLY A 90 -3.53 -1.90 -4.04
N ILE A 91 -2.94 -3.08 -3.90
CA ILE A 91 -3.11 -4.20 -4.83
C ILE A 91 -4.36 -5.00 -4.42
N SER A 92 -5.31 -5.19 -5.32
CA SER A 92 -6.58 -5.92 -5.04
C SER A 92 -6.35 -7.40 -4.66
N GLY A 93 -5.33 -8.05 -5.23
CA GLY A 93 -4.97 -9.45 -5.01
C GLY A 93 -3.62 -9.68 -4.31
N ARG A 94 -2.93 -8.63 -3.86
CA ARG A 94 -1.64 -8.67 -3.14
C ARG A 94 -0.41 -9.00 -4.00
N LEU A 95 0.77 -8.94 -3.39
CA LEU A 95 2.02 -9.50 -3.86
C LEU A 95 2.16 -10.90 -3.29
N VAL A 96 2.30 -11.88 -4.16
CA VAL A 96 2.31 -13.30 -3.78
C VAL A 96 3.65 -13.95 -4.13
N LYS A 97 4.06 -14.90 -3.31
CA LYS A 97 5.25 -15.69 -3.55
C LYS A 97 4.99 -16.69 -4.69
N SER A 98 5.88 -16.72 -5.68
CA SER A 98 5.89 -17.68 -6.79
C SER A 98 7.30 -18.24 -6.95
N GLY A 99 7.57 -19.38 -6.31
CA GLY A 99 8.92 -19.93 -6.18
C GLY A 99 9.87 -18.95 -5.47
N ASN A 100 10.94 -18.56 -6.14
CA ASN A 100 11.90 -17.55 -5.65
C ASN A 100 11.51 -16.11 -6.01
N ASN A 101 10.47 -15.94 -6.80
CA ASN A 101 9.99 -14.64 -7.26
C ASN A 101 8.77 -14.17 -6.44
N VAL A 102 8.43 -12.90 -6.65
CA VAL A 102 7.20 -12.29 -6.13
C VAL A 102 6.45 -11.71 -7.33
N ILE A 103 5.17 -12.02 -7.44
CA ILE A 103 4.31 -11.53 -8.51
C ILE A 103 3.17 -10.69 -7.94
N GLN A 104 2.71 -9.72 -8.72
CA GLN A 104 1.53 -8.94 -8.40
C GLN A 104 0.28 -9.68 -8.89
N ALA A 105 -0.54 -10.15 -7.94
CA ALA A 105 -1.81 -10.83 -8.24
C ALA A 105 -2.95 -9.82 -8.11
N GLY A 106 -3.31 -9.18 -9.22
CA GLY A 106 -4.38 -8.19 -9.28
C GLY A 106 -3.90 -6.78 -9.63
N GLU A 107 -4.86 -5.86 -9.71
CA GLU A 107 -4.63 -4.49 -10.16
C GLU A 107 -4.42 -3.53 -8.98
N LEU A 108 -3.83 -2.36 -9.30
CA LEU A 108 -3.78 -1.23 -8.37
C LEU A 108 -5.12 -0.49 -8.37
N VAL A 109 -5.83 -0.58 -7.25
CA VAL A 109 -7.12 0.07 -7.06
C VAL A 109 -7.18 0.81 -5.72
N PHE A 110 -7.92 1.91 -5.69
CA PHE A 110 -8.21 2.59 -4.42
C PHE A 110 -9.16 1.72 -3.58
N GLY A 111 -8.74 1.42 -2.34
CA GLY A 111 -9.43 0.45 -1.48
C GLY A 111 -8.98 -0.99 -1.64
N GLY A 112 -7.96 -1.27 -2.47
CA GLY A 112 -7.43 -2.62 -2.73
C GLY A 112 -6.73 -3.29 -1.55
N SER A 113 -6.56 -2.59 -0.45
CA SER A 113 -6.00 -3.14 0.80
C SER A 113 -6.86 -2.72 1.98
N GLN A 114 -7.08 -3.63 2.92
CA GLN A 114 -7.77 -3.35 4.19
C GLN A 114 -6.74 -3.05 5.30
N HIS A 115 -5.91 -4.02 5.66
CA HIS A 115 -5.03 -3.95 6.82
C HIS A 115 -3.92 -2.90 6.68
N VAL A 116 -3.15 -2.94 5.58
CA VAL A 116 -2.03 -2.00 5.39
C VAL A 116 -2.54 -0.58 5.13
N ALA A 117 -3.69 -0.43 4.45
CA ALA A 117 -4.34 0.87 4.28
C ALA A 117 -4.80 1.45 5.63
N THR A 118 -5.40 0.62 6.49
CA THR A 118 -5.78 1.04 7.85
C THR A 118 -4.56 1.49 8.65
N ALA A 119 -3.44 0.77 8.56
CA ALA A 119 -2.19 1.15 9.22
C ALA A 119 -1.69 2.53 8.76
N VAL A 120 -1.63 2.79 7.45
CA VAL A 120 -1.25 4.11 6.90
C VAL A 120 -2.19 5.20 7.39
N ILE A 121 -3.51 4.97 7.37
CA ILE A 121 -4.49 5.95 7.83
C ILE A 121 -4.25 6.30 9.31
N GLN A 122 -4.01 5.32 10.17
CA GLN A 122 -3.78 5.57 11.60
C GLN A 122 -2.48 6.37 11.84
N VAL A 123 -1.39 6.00 11.18
CA VAL A 123 -0.12 6.73 11.29
C VAL A 123 -0.25 8.15 10.73
N SER A 124 -0.91 8.33 9.58
CA SER A 124 -1.04 9.63 8.91
C SER A 124 -1.93 10.62 9.68
N LYS A 125 -2.82 10.17 10.57
CA LYS A 125 -3.58 11.06 11.46
C LYS A 125 -2.67 11.90 12.35
N LYS A 126 -1.56 11.32 12.81
CA LYS A 126 -0.56 11.99 13.66
C LYS A 126 0.61 12.54 12.85
N PHE A 127 1.01 11.82 11.80
CA PHE A 127 2.16 12.13 10.96
C PHE A 127 1.73 12.20 9.50
N SER A 128 1.17 13.33 9.09
CA SER A 128 0.52 13.51 7.78
C SER A 128 1.44 13.30 6.57
N LYS A 129 2.75 13.35 6.75
CA LYS A 129 3.75 13.05 5.72
C LYS A 129 3.80 11.56 5.38
N ILE A 130 3.52 10.67 6.35
CA ILE A 130 3.55 9.23 6.12
C ILE A 130 2.33 8.81 5.30
N ARG A 131 2.60 8.35 4.08
CA ARG A 131 1.57 8.04 3.09
C ARG A 131 1.71 6.66 2.46
N SER A 132 2.82 5.98 2.69
CA SER A 132 3.09 4.67 2.11
C SER A 132 3.44 3.65 3.18
N ALA A 133 3.04 2.40 2.97
CA ALA A 133 3.45 1.27 3.79
C ALA A 133 3.36 -0.05 3.04
N ILE A 134 4.13 -1.03 3.52
CA ILE A 134 4.13 -2.41 3.06
C ILE A 134 4.16 -3.34 4.27
N ASN A 135 3.44 -4.45 4.22
CA ASN A 135 3.63 -5.51 5.20
C ASN A 135 4.61 -6.56 4.69
N ILE A 136 5.49 -7.00 5.56
CA ILE A 136 6.47 -8.06 5.28
C ILE A 136 6.49 -9.08 6.43
N LYS A 137 7.04 -10.26 6.15
CA LYS A 137 7.22 -11.33 7.12
C LYS A 137 8.03 -10.85 8.33
N TYR A 138 7.62 -11.26 9.51
CA TYR A 138 8.39 -11.00 10.73
C TYR A 138 9.58 -11.93 10.82
N GLU A 139 10.77 -11.35 10.95
CA GLU A 139 11.99 -12.05 11.32
C GLU A 139 12.79 -11.19 12.34
N PRO A 140 13.27 -11.77 13.45
CA PRO A 140 14.04 -11.03 14.44
C PRO A 140 15.26 -10.31 13.86
N LYS A 141 15.90 -10.91 12.85
CA LYS A 141 17.05 -10.32 12.13
C LYS A 141 16.68 -8.97 11.48
N ILE A 142 15.52 -8.87 10.87
CA ILE A 142 15.01 -7.64 10.23
C ILE A 142 14.90 -6.52 11.27
N ILE A 143 14.37 -6.82 12.46
CA ILE A 143 14.23 -5.86 13.56
C ILE A 143 15.60 -5.42 14.07
N THR A 144 16.54 -6.36 14.21
CA THR A 144 17.93 -6.05 14.62
C THR A 144 18.62 -5.16 13.61
N ASN A 145 18.49 -5.46 12.31
CA ASN A 145 19.06 -4.65 11.23
C ASN A 145 18.45 -3.24 11.21
N ALA A 146 17.12 -3.12 11.35
CA ALA A 146 16.46 -1.82 11.42
C ALA A 146 17.02 -0.93 12.54
N LYS A 147 17.21 -1.50 13.73
CA LYS A 147 17.82 -0.78 14.88
C LYS A 147 19.27 -0.38 14.60
N LYS A 148 20.08 -1.23 13.95
CA LYS A 148 21.46 -0.90 13.53
C LYS A 148 21.48 0.29 12.57
N HIS A 149 20.48 0.39 11.70
CA HIS A 149 20.31 1.53 10.78
C HIS A 149 19.60 2.74 11.41
N LYS A 150 19.49 2.78 12.77
CA LYS A 150 18.88 3.87 13.53
C LYS A 150 17.42 4.16 13.15
N MET A 151 16.71 3.17 12.61
CA MET A 151 15.27 3.29 12.33
C MET A 151 14.47 3.26 13.63
N LEU A 152 13.42 4.06 13.71
CA LEU A 152 12.47 4.01 14.82
C LEU A 152 11.56 2.80 14.68
N VAL A 153 11.79 1.81 15.52
CA VAL A 153 11.04 0.56 15.56
C VAL A 153 10.11 0.55 16.77
N LEU A 154 8.82 0.47 16.52
CA LEU A 154 7.79 0.32 17.56
C LEU A 154 7.18 -1.07 17.48
N SER A 155 6.55 -1.50 18.58
CA SER A 155 5.82 -2.76 18.64
C SER A 155 4.59 -2.64 19.53
N TYR A 156 3.62 -3.50 19.30
CA TYR A 156 2.48 -3.72 20.19
C TYR A 156 2.27 -5.21 20.43
N ASP A 157 1.76 -5.53 21.62
CA ASP A 157 1.43 -6.90 22.00
C ASP A 157 -0.07 -7.13 21.81
N ARG A 158 -0.44 -8.07 20.94
CA ARG A 158 -1.83 -8.42 20.66
C ARG A 158 -2.53 -9.09 21.84
N ASN A 159 -1.80 -9.65 22.81
CA ASN A 159 -2.38 -10.19 24.03
C ASN A 159 -3.10 -9.10 24.85
N ASN A 160 -2.63 -7.86 24.76
CA ASN A 160 -3.24 -6.71 25.45
C ASN A 160 -4.48 -6.15 24.71
N GLU A 161 -4.88 -6.75 23.57
CA GLU A 161 -6.03 -6.31 22.80
C GLU A 161 -7.34 -6.68 23.48
N SER A 162 -8.26 -5.70 23.64
CA SER A 162 -9.56 -5.96 24.24
C SER A 162 -10.42 -6.89 23.38
N LYS A 163 -11.29 -7.71 24.04
CA LYS A 163 -12.25 -8.59 23.33
C LYS A 163 -13.11 -7.80 22.33
N LYS A 164 -13.50 -6.58 22.64
CA LYS A 164 -14.29 -5.69 21.78
C LYS A 164 -13.53 -5.26 20.51
N SER A 165 -12.22 -5.09 20.60
CA SER A 165 -11.38 -4.81 19.44
C SER A 165 -11.20 -6.05 18.56
N LYS A 166 -11.01 -7.21 19.16
CA LYS A 166 -10.85 -8.50 18.45
C LYS A 166 -12.07 -8.90 17.62
N SER A 167 -13.28 -8.46 18.00
CA SER A 167 -14.54 -8.83 17.33
C SER A 167 -14.87 -7.97 16.10
N LYS A 168 -14.21 -6.83 15.88
CA LYS A 168 -14.46 -5.95 14.73
C LYS A 168 -13.35 -6.06 13.70
N GLU A 169 -13.71 -6.24 12.44
CA GLU A 169 -12.77 -6.27 11.33
C GLU A 169 -11.93 -4.98 11.27
N ASN A 170 -10.62 -5.10 11.06
CA ASN A 170 -9.63 -4.01 11.05
C ASN A 170 -9.45 -3.22 12.36
N SER A 171 -10.23 -3.51 13.39
CA SER A 171 -10.10 -2.85 14.70
C SER A 171 -8.76 -3.15 15.36
N SER A 172 -8.30 -4.38 15.26
CA SER A 172 -7.02 -4.84 15.80
C SER A 172 -5.82 -4.03 15.29
N ILE A 173 -5.79 -3.76 13.98
CA ILE A 173 -4.71 -2.94 13.38
C ILE A 173 -4.79 -1.50 13.88
N SER A 174 -5.99 -0.92 13.87
CA SER A 174 -6.21 0.45 14.36
C SER A 174 -5.78 0.59 15.82
N TRP A 175 -6.21 -0.35 16.67
CA TRP A 175 -5.85 -0.39 18.08
C TRP A 175 -4.35 -0.55 18.28
N GLY A 176 -3.74 -1.56 17.63
CA GLY A 176 -2.32 -1.86 17.79
C GLY A 176 -1.41 -0.70 17.35
N ILE A 177 -1.69 -0.10 16.20
CA ILE A 177 -0.96 1.08 15.75
C ILE A 177 -1.14 2.24 16.73
N SER A 178 -2.37 2.55 17.13
CA SER A 178 -2.65 3.67 18.05
C SER A 178 -2.02 3.49 19.43
N SER A 179 -1.96 2.25 19.94
CA SER A 179 -1.40 1.95 21.27
C SER A 179 0.11 2.18 21.35
N CYS A 180 0.85 2.01 20.25
CA CYS A 180 2.30 2.16 20.24
C CYS A 180 2.79 3.50 19.67
N LEU A 181 1.95 4.30 19.02
CA LEU A 181 2.34 5.58 18.42
C LEU A 181 2.70 6.62 19.49
N LYS A 182 3.99 7.01 19.52
CA LYS A 182 4.56 8.08 20.37
C LYS A 182 4.79 9.37 19.56
N SER A 183 5.62 10.26 20.06
CA SER A 183 5.88 11.59 19.47
C SER A 183 6.66 11.54 18.15
N ASN A 184 7.42 10.49 17.90
CA ASN A 184 8.30 10.39 16.73
C ASN A 184 7.67 9.54 15.61
N ILE A 185 8.04 9.85 14.37
CA ILE A 185 7.57 9.14 13.17
C ILE A 185 8.15 7.73 13.16
N PRO A 186 7.33 6.66 13.16
CA PRO A 186 7.84 5.31 13.10
C PRO A 186 8.30 4.95 11.68
N ASP A 187 9.46 4.29 11.57
CA ASP A 187 9.89 3.61 10.33
C ASP A 187 9.25 2.23 10.22
N ILE A 188 9.13 1.55 11.35
CA ILE A 188 8.61 0.19 11.45
C ILE A 188 7.69 0.07 12.66
N ILE A 189 6.57 -0.64 12.45
CA ILE A 189 5.73 -1.14 13.54
C ILE A 189 5.54 -2.64 13.33
N TYR A 190 5.74 -3.45 14.38
CA TYR A 190 5.57 -4.89 14.30
C TYR A 190 4.79 -5.47 15.48
N HIS A 191 4.28 -6.66 15.30
CA HIS A 191 3.75 -7.53 16.37
C HIS A 191 4.22 -8.98 16.17
N LYS A 192 4.28 -9.73 17.26
CA LYS A 192 4.71 -11.13 17.26
C LYS A 192 3.58 -12.12 17.00
N GLY A 193 2.42 -11.63 16.57
CA GLY A 193 1.24 -12.45 16.33
C GLY A 193 0.38 -12.66 17.58
N ASP A 194 -0.58 -13.56 17.47
CA ASP A 194 -1.48 -14.06 18.51
C ASP A 194 -2.04 -15.39 17.99
N PHE A 195 -2.82 -16.12 18.77
CA PHE A 195 -3.46 -17.36 18.31
C PHE A 195 -4.22 -17.12 17.00
N GLY A 196 -3.86 -17.88 15.95
CA GLY A 196 -4.41 -17.73 14.60
C GLY A 196 -4.05 -16.44 13.87
N LYS A 197 -3.06 -15.67 14.35
CA LYS A 197 -2.60 -14.41 13.73
C LYS A 197 -1.09 -14.44 13.53
N GLU A 198 -0.67 -14.40 12.28
CA GLU A 198 0.74 -14.40 11.88
C GLU A 198 1.48 -13.17 12.42
N PRO A 199 2.74 -13.35 12.91
CA PRO A 199 3.62 -12.23 13.22
C PRO A 199 3.91 -11.38 11.99
N MET A 200 3.96 -10.05 12.13
CA MET A 200 4.07 -9.16 10.98
C MET A 200 4.87 -7.90 11.26
N ILE A 201 5.58 -7.44 10.26
CA ILE A 201 6.25 -6.14 10.22
C ILE A 201 5.52 -5.26 9.20
N ILE A 202 5.25 -4.00 9.57
CA ILE A 202 4.79 -2.96 8.63
C ILE A 202 5.87 -1.89 8.56
N VAL A 203 6.39 -1.64 7.36
CA VAL A 203 7.38 -0.59 7.07
C VAL A 203 6.66 0.61 6.50
N PHE A 204 6.96 1.80 7.03
CA PHE A 204 6.32 3.06 6.67
C PHE A 204 7.28 4.02 5.98
N GLY A 205 6.74 4.91 5.15
CA GLY A 205 7.48 5.98 4.49
C GLY A 205 6.56 7.09 3.96
N GLU A 206 7.17 8.22 3.61
CA GLU A 206 6.46 9.32 2.95
C GLU A 206 6.08 8.94 1.52
N THR A 207 6.96 8.17 0.86
CA THR A 207 6.78 7.67 -0.52
C THR A 207 7.00 6.15 -0.60
N PRO A 208 6.46 5.48 -1.63
CA PRO A 208 6.74 4.07 -1.86
C PRO A 208 8.24 3.79 -2.09
N ALA A 209 8.96 4.68 -2.77
CA ALA A 209 10.39 4.53 -3.00
C ALA A 209 11.20 4.54 -1.70
N GLU A 210 10.81 5.37 -0.73
CA GLU A 210 11.42 5.38 0.61
C GLU A 210 11.20 4.05 1.34
N VAL A 211 9.99 3.50 1.26
CA VAL A 211 9.68 2.19 1.85
C VAL A 211 10.58 1.10 1.28
N VAL A 212 10.74 1.06 -0.06
CA VAL A 212 11.64 0.09 -0.72
C VAL A 212 13.09 0.28 -0.28
N ARG A 213 13.56 1.53 -0.20
CA ARG A 213 14.91 1.83 0.30
C ARG A 213 15.13 1.30 1.72
N LYS A 214 14.17 1.51 2.62
CA LYS A 214 14.22 0.97 4.00
C LYS A 214 14.32 -0.56 3.99
N ILE A 215 13.51 -1.24 3.17
CA ILE A 215 13.54 -2.70 3.06
C ILE A 215 14.90 -3.21 2.59
N LYS A 216 15.51 -2.57 1.59
CA LYS A 216 16.86 -2.94 1.11
C LYS A 216 17.94 -2.84 2.19
N LEU A 217 17.76 -1.97 3.18
CA LEU A 217 18.70 -1.82 4.28
C LEU A 217 18.53 -2.88 5.39
N ILE A 218 17.34 -3.42 5.56
CA ILE A 218 17.00 -4.27 6.72
C ILE A 218 16.90 -5.77 6.43
N GLN A 219 16.92 -6.18 5.17
CA GLN A 219 16.83 -7.60 4.78
C GLN A 219 18.07 -8.43 5.10
#